data_9feda264cc1bc90bfc175d3b11d28904
#
_entry.id   9feda264cc1bc90bfc175d3b11d28904
#
_cell.length_a   1.000
_cell.length_b   1.000
_cell.length_c   1.000
_cell.angle_alpha   90.00
_cell.angle_beta   90.00
_cell.angle_gamma   90.00
#
_symmetry.space_group_name_H-M   'P 1'
#
loop_
_entity.id
_entity.type
_entity.pdbx_description
1 polymer ?
#
loop_
_entity_poly.entity_id
_entity_poly.type
_entity_poly.pdbx_seq_one_letter_code
_entity_poly.pdbx_strand_id
1 'polypeptide(L)'
;MISLIVARTQNYVIGKENGMPWHLPVDLAWFRKQTLGKPVIMGRKTYESIGRLLPKRPNIILSRSGFEVEGAYSAKTFEQAVKIAQNLANTDEIMVIGGGELFKQSLPFAHRLYLTEIQAEIEGDTFFEFDEENWKLVEEHYSSVDEHNGYRCRFMILVRKSLP
;
A
#
# COMPACT_ATOMS: atom_id res chain seq x y z
N MET A 1 12.07 5.31 7.43
CA MET A 1 11.26 4.12 7.77
C MET A 1 10.39 3.76 6.58
N ILE A 2 10.35 2.51 6.22
CA ILE A 2 9.54 2.00 5.10
C ILE A 2 8.30 1.32 5.66
N SER A 3 7.14 1.72 5.17
CA SER A 3 5.86 1.13 5.55
C SER A 3 5.12 0.67 4.30
N LEU A 4 4.40 -0.43 4.42
CA LEU A 4 3.49 -0.89 3.37
C LEU A 4 2.07 -0.60 3.82
N ILE A 5 1.23 -0.18 2.88
CA ILE A 5 -0.20 -0.05 3.12
C ILE A 5 -0.93 -0.90 2.10
N VAL A 6 -1.72 -1.86 2.59
CA VAL A 6 -2.33 -2.88 1.77
C VAL A 6 -3.69 -3.29 2.33
N ALA A 7 -4.65 -3.49 1.44
CA ALA A 7 -5.95 -4.06 1.79
C ALA A 7 -6.03 -5.44 1.15
N ARG A 8 -6.39 -6.45 1.95
CA ARG A 8 -6.54 -7.81 1.45
C ARG A 8 -7.77 -8.48 2.05
N THR A 9 -8.32 -9.43 1.33
CA THR A 9 -9.44 -10.25 1.81
C THR A 9 -8.95 -11.31 2.77
N GLN A 10 -9.88 -12.06 3.36
CA GLN A 10 -9.53 -13.18 4.25
C GLN A 10 -8.80 -14.30 3.54
N ASN A 11 -8.98 -14.43 2.22
CA ASN A 11 -8.22 -15.37 1.38
C ASN A 11 -7.02 -14.70 0.70
N TYR A 12 -6.54 -13.57 1.25
CA TYR A 12 -5.30 -12.85 0.89
C TYR A 12 -5.29 -12.18 -0.49
N VAL A 13 -6.46 -12.01 -1.10
CA VAL A 13 -6.57 -11.33 -2.41
C VAL A 13 -6.38 -9.83 -2.24
N ILE A 14 -5.55 -9.25 -3.09
CA ILE A 14 -5.34 -7.79 -3.14
C ILE A 14 -5.70 -7.21 -4.51
N GLY A 15 -5.94 -8.04 -5.52
CA GLY A 15 -6.27 -7.55 -6.84
C GLY A 15 -6.86 -8.61 -7.74
N LYS A 16 -7.51 -8.13 -8.81
CA LYS A 16 -8.04 -8.94 -9.90
C LYS A 16 -7.96 -8.08 -11.16
N GLU A 17 -7.35 -8.62 -12.22
CA GLU A 17 -7.24 -7.94 -13.51
C GLU A 17 -6.67 -6.51 -13.40
N ASN A 18 -5.60 -6.36 -12.58
CA ASN A 18 -4.91 -5.10 -12.30
C ASN A 18 -5.74 -4.05 -11.57
N GLY A 19 -6.85 -4.45 -10.97
CA GLY A 19 -7.69 -3.59 -10.14
C GLY A 19 -8.06 -4.26 -8.85
N MET A 20 -8.85 -3.59 -8.04
CA MET A 20 -9.39 -4.16 -6.80
C MET A 20 -10.82 -4.63 -7.04
N PRO A 21 -11.16 -5.88 -6.65
CA PRO A 21 -12.51 -6.43 -6.88
C PRO A 21 -13.55 -5.91 -5.89
N TRP A 22 -13.27 -4.83 -5.19
CA TRP A 22 -14.20 -4.19 -4.23
C TRP A 22 -14.12 -2.69 -4.34
N HIS A 23 -15.14 -2.02 -3.80
CA HIS A 23 -15.15 -0.58 -3.64
C HIS A 23 -15.63 -0.27 -2.22
N LEU A 24 -14.73 0.24 -1.38
CA LEU A 24 -14.98 0.50 0.04
C LEU A 24 -14.51 1.92 0.40
N PRO A 25 -15.41 2.88 0.40
CA PRO A 25 -15.05 4.26 0.77
C PRO A 25 -14.36 4.38 2.12
N VAL A 26 -14.72 3.53 3.09
CA VAL A 26 -14.08 3.56 4.41
C VAL A 26 -12.60 3.19 4.33
N ASP A 27 -12.23 2.27 3.43
CA ASP A 27 -10.84 1.89 3.22
C ASP A 27 -10.08 2.98 2.47
N LEU A 28 -10.73 3.64 1.51
CA LEU A 28 -10.13 4.78 0.81
C LEU A 28 -9.85 5.93 1.78
N ALA A 29 -10.73 6.18 2.74
CA ALA A 29 -10.53 7.21 3.76
C ALA A 29 -9.35 6.85 4.68
N TRP A 30 -9.24 5.58 5.07
CA TRP A 30 -8.10 5.08 5.85
C TRP A 30 -6.78 5.26 5.08
N PHE A 31 -6.77 4.87 3.81
CA PHE A 31 -5.61 5.01 2.94
C PHE A 31 -5.16 6.48 2.87
N ARG A 32 -6.10 7.38 2.62
CA ARG A 32 -5.80 8.80 2.54
C ARG A 32 -5.21 9.34 3.84
N LYS A 33 -5.84 8.99 4.95
CA LYS A 33 -5.39 9.43 6.29
C LYS A 33 -3.95 8.99 6.56
N GLN A 34 -3.63 7.75 6.24
CA GLN A 34 -2.32 7.18 6.57
C GLN A 34 -1.22 7.63 5.61
N THR A 35 -1.55 8.03 4.40
CA THR A 35 -0.54 8.40 3.39
C THR A 35 -0.38 9.91 3.22
N LEU A 36 -1.32 10.72 3.68
CA LEU A 36 -1.31 12.16 3.43
C LEU A 36 -0.01 12.80 3.91
N GLY A 37 0.62 13.60 3.04
CA GLY A 37 1.87 14.29 3.35
C GLY A 37 3.12 13.44 3.30
N LYS A 38 3.00 12.15 2.98
CA LYS A 38 4.14 11.23 2.94
C LYS A 38 4.46 10.85 1.49
N PRO A 39 5.73 10.57 1.16
CA PRO A 39 6.05 10.03 -0.16
C PRO A 39 5.38 8.68 -0.36
N VAL A 40 4.78 8.48 -1.52
CA VAL A 40 4.16 7.20 -1.89
C VAL A 40 4.92 6.61 -3.06
N ILE A 41 5.32 5.35 -2.92
CA ILE A 41 6.01 4.58 -3.97
C ILE A 41 5.01 3.59 -4.54
N MET A 42 4.85 3.61 -5.85
CA MET A 42 3.91 2.71 -6.54
C MET A 42 4.53 2.18 -7.82
N GLY A 43 4.08 1.00 -8.23
CA GLY A 43 4.42 0.49 -9.54
C GLY A 43 3.59 1.19 -10.62
N ARG A 44 4.04 1.09 -11.87
CA ARG A 44 3.37 1.70 -13.01
C ARG A 44 1.90 1.25 -13.14
N LYS A 45 1.64 -0.05 -13.00
CA LYS A 45 0.28 -0.58 -13.12
C LYS A 45 -0.66 -0.02 -12.05
N THR A 46 -0.14 0.19 -10.85
CA THR A 46 -0.91 0.81 -9.77
C THR A 46 -1.25 2.26 -10.11
N TYR A 47 -0.28 3.01 -10.62
CA TYR A 47 -0.55 4.36 -11.10
C TYR A 47 -1.61 4.38 -12.18
N GLU A 48 -1.50 3.49 -13.18
CA GLU A 48 -2.48 3.41 -14.27
C GLU A 48 -3.87 3.03 -13.76
N SER A 49 -3.95 2.16 -12.77
CA SER A 49 -5.20 1.76 -12.14
C SER A 49 -5.86 2.92 -11.39
N ILE A 50 -5.08 3.70 -10.66
CA ILE A 50 -5.58 4.89 -9.94
C ILE A 50 -5.99 5.96 -10.95
N GLY A 51 -5.26 6.10 -12.06
CA GLY A 51 -5.59 7.00 -13.14
C GLY A 51 -5.18 8.46 -12.95
N ARG A 52 -4.55 8.79 -11.82
CA ARG A 52 -4.09 10.15 -11.52
C ARG A 52 -3.05 10.11 -10.40
N LEU A 53 -2.32 11.21 -10.26
CA LEU A 53 -1.42 11.37 -9.12
C LEU A 53 -2.23 11.59 -7.85
N LEU A 54 -1.72 11.08 -6.73
CA LEU A 54 -2.34 11.28 -5.41
C LEU A 54 -1.97 12.69 -4.92
N PRO A 55 -2.97 13.55 -4.64
CA PRO A 55 -2.67 14.93 -4.25
C PRO A 55 -2.06 15.03 -2.86
N LYS A 56 -1.27 16.10 -2.63
CA LYS A 56 -0.65 16.43 -1.35
C LYS A 56 0.35 15.38 -0.84
N ARG A 57 0.91 14.59 -1.77
CA ARG A 57 1.91 13.55 -1.49
C ARG A 57 2.90 13.53 -2.63
N PRO A 58 4.21 13.44 -2.35
CA PRO A 58 5.15 13.16 -3.43
C PRO A 58 4.89 11.77 -3.99
N ASN A 59 4.63 11.68 -5.29
CA ASN A 59 4.37 10.42 -5.98
C ASN A 59 5.66 9.95 -6.65
N ILE A 60 6.07 8.73 -6.36
CA ILE A 60 7.24 8.10 -6.97
C ILE A 60 6.75 6.86 -7.70
N ILE A 61 6.93 6.84 -9.02
CA ILE A 61 6.47 5.74 -9.87
C ILE A 61 7.67 4.90 -10.26
N LEU A 62 7.63 3.62 -9.91
CA LEU A 62 8.69 2.68 -10.19
C LEU A 62 8.35 1.88 -11.46
N SER A 63 9.24 1.96 -12.45
CA SER A 63 9.11 1.21 -13.69
C SER A 63 10.49 0.94 -14.27
N ARG A 64 10.79 -0.32 -14.56
CA ARG A 64 12.07 -0.71 -15.16
C ARG A 64 12.29 -0.08 -16.52
N SER A 65 11.23 0.21 -17.26
CA SER A 65 11.31 0.82 -18.59
C SER A 65 11.49 2.35 -18.56
N GLY A 66 11.48 2.98 -17.38
CA GLY A 66 11.66 4.42 -17.26
C GLY A 66 10.42 5.22 -17.62
N PHE A 67 9.28 4.80 -17.13
CA PHE A 67 8.01 5.50 -17.33
C PHE A 67 7.99 6.83 -16.57
N GLU A 68 7.70 7.92 -17.28
CA GLU A 68 7.67 9.25 -16.68
C GLU A 68 6.30 9.88 -16.75
N VAL A 69 5.92 10.57 -15.68
CA VAL A 69 4.66 11.31 -15.56
C VAL A 69 4.99 12.70 -15.02
N GLU A 70 4.47 13.73 -15.66
CA GLU A 70 4.63 15.08 -15.17
C GLU A 70 4.03 15.22 -13.78
N GLY A 71 4.82 15.81 -12.87
CA GLY A 71 4.40 15.98 -11.48
C GLY A 71 4.77 14.83 -10.56
N ALA A 72 5.35 13.76 -11.09
CA ALA A 72 5.81 12.61 -10.31
C ALA A 72 7.32 12.42 -10.46
N TYR A 73 7.90 11.72 -9.51
CA TYR A 73 9.28 11.26 -9.58
C TYR A 73 9.30 9.89 -10.24
N SER A 74 10.33 9.62 -11.03
CA SER A 74 10.49 8.36 -11.74
C SER A 74 11.68 7.58 -11.18
N ALA A 75 11.50 6.29 -10.95
CA ALA A 75 12.56 5.41 -10.49
C ALA A 75 12.52 4.10 -11.28
N LYS A 76 13.68 3.50 -11.53
CA LYS A 76 13.79 2.24 -12.24
C LYS A 76 13.93 1.06 -11.30
N THR A 77 14.35 1.29 -10.05
CA THR A 77 14.52 0.26 -9.04
C THR A 77 13.92 0.72 -7.72
N PHE A 78 13.58 -0.23 -6.87
CA PHE A 78 13.08 0.09 -5.53
C PHE A 78 14.11 0.89 -4.73
N GLU A 79 15.39 0.52 -4.81
CA GLU A 79 16.46 1.23 -4.12
C GLU A 79 16.52 2.69 -4.55
N GLN A 80 16.42 2.97 -5.84
CA GLN A 80 16.38 4.33 -6.36
C GLN A 80 15.16 5.08 -5.85
N ALA A 81 14.01 4.44 -5.82
CA ALA A 81 12.77 5.06 -5.31
C ALA A 81 12.91 5.45 -3.84
N VAL A 82 13.52 4.60 -3.03
CA VAL A 82 13.74 4.87 -1.61
C VAL A 82 14.70 6.06 -1.45
N LYS A 83 15.76 6.14 -2.24
CA LYS A 83 16.71 7.26 -2.18
C LYS A 83 16.02 8.58 -2.54
N ILE A 84 15.18 8.57 -3.57
CA ILE A 84 14.39 9.75 -3.93
C ILE A 84 13.51 10.17 -2.76
N ALA A 85 12.80 9.24 -2.17
CA ALA A 85 11.90 9.52 -1.04
C ALA A 85 12.64 10.07 0.16
N GLN A 86 13.82 9.52 0.48
CA GLN A 86 14.64 9.98 1.60
C GLN A 86 15.14 11.42 1.45
N ASN A 87 15.31 11.87 0.20
CA ASN A 87 15.75 13.22 -0.09
C ASN A 87 14.61 14.24 -0.12
N LEU A 88 13.37 13.79 -0.03
CA LEU A 88 12.21 14.67 0.05
C LEU A 88 12.02 15.07 1.52
N ALA A 89 11.96 16.37 1.75
CA ALA A 89 11.96 16.94 3.10
C ALA A 89 10.71 16.57 3.91
N ASN A 90 10.88 16.53 5.23
CA ASN A 90 9.81 16.53 6.24
C ASN A 90 9.06 15.24 6.48
N THR A 91 9.62 14.08 6.12
CA THR A 91 8.97 12.83 6.48
C THR A 91 10.00 11.77 6.82
N ASP A 92 9.73 11.01 7.88
CA ASP A 92 10.51 9.86 8.25
C ASP A 92 9.89 8.57 7.72
N GLU A 93 8.69 8.65 7.15
CA GLU A 93 7.95 7.48 6.72
C GLU A 93 7.68 7.51 5.22
N ILE A 94 8.07 6.43 4.55
CA ILE A 94 7.87 6.22 3.11
C ILE A 94 6.82 5.14 2.95
N MET A 95 5.76 5.42 2.18
CA MET A 95 4.63 4.53 2.03
C MET A 95 4.69 3.78 0.70
N VAL A 96 4.81 2.47 0.75
CA VAL A 96 4.72 1.61 -0.44
C VAL A 96 3.26 1.21 -0.60
N ILE A 97 2.66 1.57 -1.74
CA ILE A 97 1.22 1.41 -1.93
C ILE A 97 0.82 0.34 -2.94
N GLY A 98 1.80 -0.37 -3.51
CA GLY A 98 1.51 -1.52 -4.36
C GLY A 98 2.01 -1.38 -5.79
N GLY A 99 1.77 -2.32 -6.64
CA GLY A 99 1.00 -3.55 -6.35
C GLY A 99 1.79 -4.75 -5.84
N GLY A 100 1.28 -5.94 -6.15
CA GLY A 100 1.78 -7.19 -5.57
C GLY A 100 3.29 -7.42 -5.70
N GLU A 101 3.85 -7.16 -6.87
CA GLU A 101 5.29 -7.29 -7.09
C GLU A 101 6.08 -6.34 -6.18
N LEU A 102 5.65 -5.11 -6.07
CA LEU A 102 6.32 -4.11 -5.25
C LEU A 102 6.18 -4.42 -3.76
N PHE A 103 5.04 -4.90 -3.32
CA PHE A 103 4.86 -5.36 -1.95
C PHE A 103 5.82 -6.49 -1.62
N LYS A 104 5.91 -7.47 -2.52
CA LYS A 104 6.82 -8.61 -2.33
C LYS A 104 8.28 -8.17 -2.25
N GLN A 105 8.68 -7.26 -3.12
CA GLN A 105 10.04 -6.74 -3.16
C GLN A 105 10.38 -5.90 -1.93
N SER A 106 9.43 -5.10 -1.43
CA SER A 106 9.66 -4.15 -0.34
C SER A 106 9.44 -4.76 1.06
N LEU A 107 8.67 -5.83 1.16
CA LEU A 107 8.36 -6.43 2.45
C LEU A 107 9.58 -6.75 3.32
N PRO A 108 10.69 -7.30 2.78
CA PRO A 108 11.87 -7.56 3.62
C PRO A 108 12.46 -6.32 4.28
N PHE A 109 12.20 -5.15 3.74
CA PHE A 109 12.74 -3.86 4.23
C PHE A 109 11.72 -3.06 5.04
N ALA A 110 10.50 -3.55 5.15
CA ALA A 110 9.42 -2.81 5.79
C ALA A 110 9.51 -2.88 7.32
N HIS A 111 9.25 -1.76 7.95
CA HIS A 111 9.23 -1.63 9.41
C HIS A 111 7.81 -1.70 9.95
N ARG A 112 6.83 -1.30 9.13
CA ARG A 112 5.42 -1.20 9.54
C ARG A 112 4.50 -1.64 8.41
N LEU A 113 3.40 -2.28 8.78
CA LEU A 113 2.32 -2.62 7.85
C LEU A 113 1.04 -1.93 8.31
N TYR A 114 0.42 -1.22 7.38
CA TYR A 114 -0.94 -0.73 7.54
C TYR A 114 -1.81 -1.70 6.76
N LEU A 115 -2.43 -2.63 7.46
CA LEU A 115 -3.14 -3.74 6.83
C LEU A 115 -4.65 -3.60 7.06
N THR A 116 -5.41 -3.58 5.97
CA THR A 116 -6.85 -3.70 6.03
C THR A 116 -7.22 -5.14 5.69
N GLU A 117 -7.93 -5.80 6.58
CA GLU A 117 -8.52 -7.10 6.29
C GLU A 117 -9.99 -6.91 5.95
N ILE A 118 -10.34 -7.19 4.72
CA ILE A 118 -11.73 -7.17 4.27
C ILE A 118 -12.34 -8.49 4.68
N GLN A 119 -13.39 -8.44 5.50
CA GLN A 119 -14.00 -9.61 6.14
C GLN A 119 -14.86 -10.38 5.14
N ALA A 120 -14.23 -10.89 4.09
CA ALA A 120 -14.87 -11.64 3.01
C ALA A 120 -13.84 -12.46 2.28
N GLU A 121 -14.29 -13.49 1.56
CA GLU A 121 -13.47 -14.21 0.61
C GLU A 121 -13.93 -13.79 -0.78
N ILE A 122 -13.01 -13.31 -1.59
CA ILE A 122 -13.29 -12.76 -2.91
C ILE A 122 -12.31 -13.37 -3.89
N GLU A 123 -12.78 -13.75 -5.07
CA GLU A 123 -11.93 -14.29 -6.12
C GLU A 123 -10.98 -13.20 -6.65
N GLY A 124 -9.73 -13.55 -6.86
CA GLY A 124 -8.75 -12.65 -7.42
C GLY A 124 -7.53 -13.38 -7.95
N ASP A 125 -6.62 -12.63 -8.54
CA ASP A 125 -5.42 -13.17 -9.18
C ASP A 125 -4.12 -12.66 -8.54
N THR A 126 -4.20 -11.71 -7.64
CA THR A 126 -3.04 -11.13 -6.96
C THR A 126 -3.22 -11.24 -5.45
N PHE A 127 -2.18 -11.72 -4.78
CA PHE A 127 -2.25 -12.07 -3.35
C PHE A 127 -1.13 -11.39 -2.59
N PHE A 128 -1.38 -11.14 -1.29
CA PHE A 128 -0.34 -10.65 -0.39
C PHE A 128 -0.31 -11.53 0.86
N GLU A 129 0.83 -12.16 1.09
CA GLU A 129 1.07 -12.99 2.26
C GLU A 129 2.36 -12.53 2.94
N PHE A 130 2.44 -12.69 4.24
CA PHE A 130 3.61 -12.33 5.01
C PHE A 130 3.73 -13.24 6.24
N ASP A 131 4.92 -13.27 6.84
CA ASP A 131 5.20 -14.06 8.05
C ASP A 131 4.62 -13.32 9.27
N GLU A 132 3.40 -13.64 9.62
CA GLU A 132 2.66 -12.95 10.69
C GLU A 132 3.34 -13.07 12.06
N GLU A 133 4.10 -14.13 12.29
CA GLU A 133 4.80 -14.32 13.56
C GLU A 133 5.86 -13.26 13.81
N ASN A 134 6.39 -12.65 12.77
CA ASN A 134 7.43 -11.63 12.88
C ASN A 134 6.86 -10.22 13.05
N TRP A 135 5.56 -10.08 13.20
CA TRP A 135 4.90 -8.80 13.28
C TRP A 135 4.05 -8.70 14.54
N LYS A 136 4.05 -7.51 15.16
CA LYS A 136 3.28 -7.22 16.36
C LYS A 136 2.15 -6.26 16.04
N LEU A 137 0.93 -6.63 16.40
CA LEU A 137 -0.23 -5.75 16.28
C LEU A 137 -0.15 -4.64 17.33
N VAL A 138 -0.14 -3.38 16.91
CA VAL A 138 -0.06 -2.24 17.82
C VAL A 138 -1.31 -1.37 17.82
N GLU A 139 -2.12 -1.46 16.76
CA GLU A 139 -3.39 -0.72 16.70
C GLU A 139 -4.38 -1.51 15.84
N GLU A 140 -5.64 -1.47 16.25
CA GLU A 140 -6.69 -2.21 15.57
C GLU A 140 -8.04 -1.53 15.77
N HIS A 141 -8.83 -1.43 14.72
CA HIS A 141 -10.24 -1.07 14.82
C HIS A 141 -11.03 -1.61 13.63
N TYR A 142 -12.35 -1.63 13.77
CA TYR A 142 -13.26 -2.21 12.79
C TYR A 142 -14.21 -1.18 12.24
N SER A 143 -14.59 -1.34 10.98
CA SER A 143 -15.73 -0.63 10.41
C SER A 143 -16.95 -1.55 10.37
N SER A 144 -18.12 -0.97 10.10
CA SER A 144 -19.36 -1.72 9.96
C SER A 144 -19.80 -1.73 8.49
N VAL A 145 -20.64 -2.70 8.13
CA VAL A 145 -21.31 -2.71 6.84
C VAL A 145 -22.37 -1.62 6.83
N ASP A 146 -22.42 -0.86 5.75
CA ASP A 146 -23.46 0.16 5.54
C ASP A 146 -23.84 0.23 4.06
N GLU A 147 -24.63 1.20 3.66
CA GLU A 147 -25.11 1.32 2.27
C GLU A 147 -23.99 1.62 1.25
N HIS A 148 -22.85 2.16 1.71
CA HIS A 148 -21.69 2.48 0.86
C HIS A 148 -20.58 1.49 0.99
N ASN A 149 -20.51 0.71 2.08
CA ASN A 149 -19.44 -0.24 2.38
C ASN A 149 -20.03 -1.62 2.57
N GLY A 150 -19.97 -2.44 1.53
CA GLY A 150 -20.60 -3.76 1.50
C GLY A 150 -19.93 -4.82 2.34
N TYR A 151 -18.73 -4.54 2.87
CA TYR A 151 -17.97 -5.49 3.70
C TYR A 151 -17.47 -4.80 4.96
N ARG A 152 -17.40 -5.57 6.04
CA ARG A 152 -16.76 -5.12 7.27
C ARG A 152 -15.26 -5.18 7.07
N CYS A 153 -14.54 -4.15 7.55
CA CYS A 153 -13.09 -4.09 7.48
C CYS A 153 -12.47 -4.10 8.87
N ARG A 154 -11.34 -4.77 8.97
CA ARG A 154 -10.48 -4.71 10.14
C ARG A 154 -9.23 -3.94 9.77
N PHE A 155 -9.04 -2.77 10.38
CA PHE A 155 -7.88 -1.92 10.13
C PHE A 155 -6.83 -2.19 11.19
N MET A 156 -5.61 -2.51 10.75
CA MET A 156 -4.53 -2.89 11.64
C MET A 156 -3.27 -2.11 11.34
N ILE A 157 -2.52 -1.80 12.38
CA ILE A 157 -1.14 -1.34 12.23
C ILE A 157 -0.26 -2.38 12.92
N LEU A 158 0.68 -2.93 12.17
CA LEU A 158 1.61 -3.96 12.63
C LEU A 158 3.03 -3.41 12.54
N VAL A 159 3.84 -3.74 13.53
CA VAL A 159 5.25 -3.34 13.58
C VAL A 159 6.10 -4.60 13.55
N ARG A 160 7.18 -4.56 12.77
CA ARG A 160 8.10 -5.70 12.69
C ARG A 160 8.81 -5.89 14.03
N LYS A 161 8.82 -7.14 14.51
CA LYS A 161 9.46 -7.46 15.80
C LYS A 161 10.97 -7.33 15.73
N SER A 162 11.56 -7.73 14.59
CA SER A 162 12.99 -7.59 14.36
C SER A 162 13.27 -7.56 12.87
N LEU A 163 14.19 -6.70 12.45
CA LEU A 163 14.64 -6.67 11.05
C LEU A 163 15.61 -7.83 10.83
N PRO A 164 15.55 -8.44 9.63
CA PRO A 164 16.50 -9.50 9.28
C PRO A 164 17.91 -8.97 9.14
#